data_69a8f39fc822429740838fb38a8657ab
#
_entry.id   69a8f39fc822429740838fb38a8657ab
#
_cell.length_a   1.000
_cell.length_b   1.000
_cell.length_c   1.000
_cell.angle_alpha   90.00
_cell.angle_beta   90.00
_cell.angle_gamma   90.00
#
_symmetry.space_group_name_H-M   'P 1'
#
loop_
_entity.id
_entity.type
_entity.pdbx_description
1 polymer ?
#
loop_
_entity_poly.entity_id
_entity_poly.type
_entity_poly.pdbx_seq_one_letter_code
_entity_poly.pdbx_strand_id
1 'polypeptide(L)'
;SICYEVHQKAKDILEGRKHDPTFYPVIYGADESEDWTDPKVWKKANPSLDKTIGMDKVVAACNSAKETPGEENAFRQLRLNQWVKQAVRWMPMEKWDKCKVAFDESELEGRICYGGLDLSSTTDITAFVLVFPPTDEDEHYYVLPYFWLPEETLPLRVRRDHVPYDIWERQGYLKTTEGNVVHYGFIENFIDELGQKFHIKEIAFDRWGAVQMSQNLEGLGFTMVQFGQGYKDMSPPTKELMKLTLEQTLSHNGHPVLRWMMDNIFIRRDPAGNIKPDKEKST
;
A
#
# COMPACT_ATOMS: atom_id res chain seq x y z
N SER A 1 1.04 12.17 -13.77
CA SER A 1 1.08 11.81 -15.21
C SER A 1 0.73 13.02 -16.05
N ILE A 2 1.24 13.11 -17.27
CA ILE A 2 0.95 14.20 -18.22
C ILE A 2 -0.56 14.41 -18.38
N CYS A 3 -1.35 13.34 -18.47
CA CYS A 3 -2.81 13.44 -18.57
C CYS A 3 -3.44 14.16 -17.36
N TYR A 4 -2.97 13.88 -16.16
CA TYR A 4 -3.45 14.56 -14.95
C TYR A 4 -3.06 16.04 -14.93
N GLU A 5 -1.84 16.38 -15.34
CA GLU A 5 -1.36 17.77 -15.44
C GLU A 5 -2.19 18.59 -16.42
N VAL A 6 -2.47 18.01 -17.60
CA VAL A 6 -3.35 18.62 -18.62
C VAL A 6 -4.78 18.79 -18.07
N HIS A 7 -5.30 17.79 -17.34
CA HIS A 7 -6.60 17.89 -16.68
C HIS A 7 -6.65 19.01 -15.65
N GLN A 8 -5.61 19.14 -14.79
CA GLN A 8 -5.53 20.24 -13.83
C GLN A 8 -5.45 21.60 -14.53
N LYS A 9 -4.66 21.73 -15.59
CA LYS A 9 -4.62 22.95 -16.41
C LYS A 9 -6.01 23.28 -16.97
N ALA A 10 -6.73 22.28 -17.48
CA ALA A 10 -8.09 22.47 -17.99
C ALA A 10 -9.05 22.97 -16.89
N LYS A 11 -9.01 22.36 -15.71
CA LYS A 11 -9.81 22.81 -14.54
C LYS A 11 -9.47 24.25 -14.15
N ASP A 12 -8.19 24.59 -14.04
CA ASP A 12 -7.75 25.92 -13.66
C ASP A 12 -8.26 27.00 -14.62
N ILE A 13 -8.32 26.69 -15.93
CA ILE A 13 -8.85 27.62 -16.95
C ILE A 13 -10.38 27.71 -16.85
N LEU A 14 -11.10 26.60 -16.71
CA LEU A 14 -12.55 26.58 -16.58
C LEU A 14 -13.05 27.31 -15.33
N GLU A 15 -12.27 27.24 -14.25
CA GLU A 15 -12.56 27.91 -12.98
C GLU A 15 -12.00 29.35 -12.90
N GLY A 16 -11.39 29.85 -13.99
CA GLY A 16 -10.88 31.20 -14.08
C GLY A 16 -9.58 31.48 -13.32
N ARG A 17 -8.91 30.42 -12.82
CA ARG A 17 -7.63 30.54 -12.11
C ARG A 17 -6.44 30.75 -13.05
N LYS A 18 -6.56 30.32 -14.31
CA LYS A 18 -5.56 30.52 -15.37
C LYS A 18 -6.23 31.00 -16.64
N HIS A 19 -5.47 31.74 -17.43
CA HIS A 19 -5.89 32.19 -18.78
C HIS A 19 -4.88 31.72 -19.82
N ASP A 20 -5.36 30.96 -20.81
CA ASP A 20 -4.57 30.51 -21.95
C ASP A 20 -5.48 30.50 -23.20
N PRO A 21 -5.42 31.55 -24.06
CA PRO A 21 -6.29 31.65 -25.23
C PRO A 21 -5.98 30.60 -26.32
N THR A 22 -4.87 29.90 -26.21
CA THR A 22 -4.47 28.84 -27.15
C THR A 22 -4.96 27.44 -26.71
N PHE A 23 -5.54 27.33 -25.50
CA PHE A 23 -6.01 26.07 -24.94
C PHE A 23 -7.52 26.16 -24.68
N TYR A 24 -8.30 25.35 -25.40
CA TYR A 24 -9.75 25.26 -25.23
C TYR A 24 -10.11 24.03 -24.36
N PRO A 25 -10.38 24.23 -23.05
CA PRO A 25 -10.66 23.12 -22.15
C PRO A 25 -12.11 22.65 -22.25
N VAL A 26 -12.31 21.34 -22.42
CA VAL A 26 -13.61 20.68 -22.29
C VAL A 26 -13.40 19.42 -21.45
N ILE A 27 -14.17 19.27 -20.38
CA ILE A 27 -14.13 18.11 -19.49
C ILE A 27 -15.52 17.48 -19.43
N TYR A 28 -15.62 16.25 -19.85
CA TYR A 28 -16.82 15.42 -19.65
C TYR A 28 -16.55 14.41 -18.53
N GLY A 29 -17.26 14.53 -17.43
CA GLY A 29 -17.10 13.68 -16.27
C GLY A 29 -18.16 13.94 -15.22
N ALA A 30 -18.29 13.04 -14.26
CA ALA A 30 -19.11 13.22 -13.08
C ALA A 30 -18.24 13.71 -11.91
N ASP A 31 -18.80 14.55 -11.04
CA ASP A 31 -18.16 14.94 -9.80
C ASP A 31 -18.22 13.81 -8.77
N GLU A 32 -17.28 13.77 -7.83
CA GLU A 32 -17.22 12.72 -6.80
C GLU A 32 -18.49 12.66 -5.92
N SER A 33 -19.16 13.79 -5.74
CA SER A 33 -20.39 13.93 -4.94
C SER A 33 -21.66 13.52 -5.68
N GLU A 34 -21.60 13.32 -7.00
CA GLU A 34 -22.77 12.93 -7.78
C GLU A 34 -23.10 11.44 -7.63
N ASP A 35 -24.38 11.10 -7.68
CA ASP A 35 -24.83 9.70 -7.64
C ASP A 35 -24.37 8.96 -8.89
N TRP A 36 -23.40 8.09 -8.74
CA TRP A 36 -22.81 7.31 -9.82
C TRP A 36 -23.79 6.31 -10.44
N THR A 37 -24.94 6.06 -9.81
CA THR A 37 -25.99 5.16 -10.31
C THR A 37 -27.09 5.88 -11.09
N ASP A 38 -27.05 7.21 -11.16
CA ASP A 38 -28.05 8.00 -11.87
C ASP A 38 -27.75 8.08 -13.39
N PRO A 39 -28.68 7.64 -14.26
CA PRO A 39 -28.53 7.76 -15.72
C PRO A 39 -28.30 9.20 -16.22
N LYS A 40 -28.76 10.23 -15.51
CA LYS A 40 -28.49 11.62 -15.87
C LYS A 40 -27.00 11.96 -15.73
N VAL A 41 -26.35 11.44 -14.68
CA VAL A 41 -24.92 11.59 -14.45
C VAL A 41 -24.13 10.84 -15.53
N TRP A 42 -24.61 9.66 -15.98
CA TRP A 42 -23.97 8.94 -17.08
C TRP A 42 -24.02 9.72 -18.39
N LYS A 43 -25.13 10.39 -18.68
CA LYS A 43 -25.28 11.24 -19.88
C LYS A 43 -24.40 12.49 -19.81
N LYS A 44 -24.24 13.09 -18.63
CA LYS A 44 -23.32 14.21 -18.40
C LYS A 44 -21.88 13.81 -18.72
N ALA A 45 -21.45 12.65 -18.23
CA ALA A 45 -20.10 12.13 -18.46
C ALA A 45 -19.88 11.61 -19.90
N ASN A 46 -20.95 11.19 -20.58
CA ASN A 46 -20.92 10.60 -21.92
C ASN A 46 -21.98 11.23 -22.82
N PRO A 47 -21.69 12.38 -23.45
CA PRO A 47 -22.66 13.06 -24.33
C PRO A 47 -23.13 12.23 -25.53
N SER A 48 -22.35 11.23 -25.95
CA SER A 48 -22.67 10.30 -27.04
C SER A 48 -23.40 9.01 -26.59
N LEU A 49 -23.81 8.92 -25.32
CA LEU A 49 -24.56 7.78 -24.81
C LEU A 49 -25.87 7.60 -25.59
N ASP A 50 -26.22 6.36 -25.89
CA ASP A 50 -27.28 5.92 -26.82
C ASP A 50 -26.95 6.10 -28.33
N LYS A 51 -25.82 6.74 -28.67
CA LYS A 51 -25.36 6.84 -30.06
C LYS A 51 -24.17 5.92 -30.34
N THR A 52 -23.21 5.88 -29.44
CA THR A 52 -21.98 5.07 -29.56
C THR A 52 -21.97 3.88 -28.63
N ILE A 53 -22.59 4.01 -27.46
CA ILE A 53 -22.72 2.95 -26.45
C ILE A 53 -24.20 2.91 -26.03
N GLY A 54 -24.82 1.73 -26.12
CA GLY A 54 -26.20 1.55 -25.68
C GLY A 54 -26.37 1.73 -24.18
N MET A 55 -27.45 2.35 -23.75
CA MET A 55 -27.81 2.54 -22.34
C MET A 55 -27.88 1.22 -21.58
N ASP A 56 -28.38 0.17 -22.22
CA ASP A 56 -28.48 -1.19 -21.67
C ASP A 56 -27.13 -1.72 -21.18
N LYS A 57 -26.05 -1.47 -21.90
CA LYS A 57 -24.69 -1.88 -21.52
C LYS A 57 -24.18 -1.13 -20.29
N VAL A 58 -24.53 0.16 -20.16
CA VAL A 58 -24.14 0.95 -19.00
C VAL A 58 -24.97 0.56 -17.77
N VAL A 59 -26.25 0.26 -17.94
CA VAL A 59 -27.12 -0.28 -16.87
C VAL A 59 -26.57 -1.62 -16.38
N ALA A 60 -26.22 -2.55 -17.28
CA ALA A 60 -25.65 -3.84 -16.90
C ALA A 60 -24.34 -3.68 -16.12
N ALA A 61 -23.44 -2.81 -16.59
CA ALA A 61 -22.18 -2.53 -15.91
C ALA A 61 -22.39 -1.88 -14.53
N CYS A 62 -23.38 -0.98 -14.39
CA CYS A 62 -23.72 -0.37 -13.11
C CYS A 62 -24.27 -1.41 -12.12
N ASN A 63 -25.14 -2.31 -12.57
CA ASN A 63 -25.68 -3.37 -11.71
C ASN A 63 -24.58 -4.33 -11.23
N SER A 64 -23.67 -4.74 -12.11
CA SER A 64 -22.50 -5.53 -11.73
C SER A 64 -21.63 -4.80 -10.70
N ALA A 65 -21.39 -3.51 -10.90
CA ALA A 65 -20.61 -2.68 -9.99
C ALA A 65 -21.25 -2.48 -8.60
N LYS A 66 -22.58 -2.52 -8.50
CA LYS A 66 -23.30 -2.48 -7.20
C LYS A 66 -23.08 -3.75 -6.37
N GLU A 67 -22.90 -4.88 -7.03
CA GLU A 67 -22.71 -6.18 -6.37
C GLU A 67 -21.24 -6.45 -6.01
N THR A 68 -20.30 -5.79 -6.71
CA THR A 68 -18.87 -6.06 -6.56
C THR A 68 -18.10 -4.76 -6.29
N PRO A 69 -17.66 -4.48 -5.05
CA PRO A 69 -17.02 -3.20 -4.67
C PRO A 69 -15.81 -2.81 -5.55
N GLY A 70 -15.07 -3.81 -6.07
CA GLY A 70 -13.95 -3.56 -6.99
C GLY A 70 -14.36 -3.06 -8.37
N GLU A 71 -15.58 -3.35 -8.81
CA GLU A 71 -16.09 -2.92 -10.11
C GLU A 71 -16.68 -1.51 -10.07
N GLU A 72 -17.09 -1.00 -8.91
CA GLU A 72 -17.56 0.38 -8.75
C GLU A 72 -16.48 1.38 -9.19
N ASN A 73 -15.25 1.21 -8.73
CA ASN A 73 -14.14 2.08 -9.12
C ASN A 73 -13.86 2.02 -10.63
N ALA A 74 -13.92 0.83 -11.21
CA ALA A 74 -13.77 0.66 -12.66
C ALA A 74 -14.91 1.35 -13.42
N PHE A 75 -16.15 1.23 -12.94
CA PHE A 75 -17.31 1.92 -13.50
C PHE A 75 -17.14 3.44 -13.43
N ARG A 76 -16.79 3.97 -12.26
CA ARG A 76 -16.52 5.41 -12.06
C ARG A 76 -15.41 5.94 -12.98
N GLN A 77 -14.32 5.19 -13.10
CA GLN A 77 -13.20 5.57 -13.95
C GLN A 77 -13.54 5.51 -15.44
N LEU A 78 -14.11 4.38 -15.91
CA LEU A 78 -14.27 4.08 -17.33
C LEU A 78 -15.60 4.57 -17.93
N ARG A 79 -16.61 4.81 -17.08
CA ARG A 79 -17.95 5.25 -17.52
C ARG A 79 -18.29 6.68 -17.09
N LEU A 80 -17.70 7.16 -15.99
CA LEU A 80 -17.98 8.50 -15.48
C LEU A 80 -16.79 9.45 -15.60
N ASN A 81 -15.65 8.99 -16.13
CA ASN A 81 -14.42 9.77 -16.31
C ASN A 81 -13.94 10.41 -14.99
N GLN A 82 -14.23 9.77 -13.87
CA GLN A 82 -13.76 10.21 -12.56
C GLN A 82 -12.31 9.80 -12.35
N TRP A 83 -11.54 10.69 -11.74
CA TRP A 83 -10.22 10.36 -11.22
C TRP A 83 -10.38 9.56 -9.93
N VAL A 84 -10.34 8.25 -10.05
CA VAL A 84 -10.36 7.37 -8.88
C VAL A 84 -8.94 7.21 -8.35
N LYS A 85 -8.74 7.44 -7.08
CA LYS A 85 -7.40 7.35 -6.46
C LYS A 85 -6.87 5.91 -6.48
N GLN A 86 -7.76 4.93 -6.60
CA GLN A 86 -7.39 3.52 -6.60
C GLN A 86 -8.40 2.70 -7.40
N ALA A 87 -7.94 1.91 -8.38
CA ALA A 87 -8.81 1.06 -9.19
C ALA A 87 -9.47 -0.06 -8.36
N VAL A 88 -8.78 -0.60 -7.35
CA VAL A 88 -9.31 -1.56 -6.36
C VAL A 88 -8.49 -1.44 -5.08
N ARG A 89 -9.07 -0.98 -3.99
CA ARG A 89 -8.46 -1.13 -2.66
C ARG A 89 -8.49 -2.61 -2.29
N TRP A 90 -7.33 -3.19 -2.11
CA TRP A 90 -7.24 -4.57 -1.67
C TRP A 90 -7.70 -4.73 -0.22
N MET A 91 -7.15 -3.91 0.68
CA MET A 91 -7.45 -3.99 2.10
C MET A 91 -8.68 -3.13 2.45
N PRO A 92 -9.72 -3.71 3.07
CA PRO A 92 -10.83 -2.96 3.62
C PRO A 92 -10.36 -2.22 4.88
N MET A 93 -10.00 -0.93 4.74
CA MET A 93 -9.36 -0.16 5.80
C MET A 93 -10.20 -0.05 7.08
N GLU A 94 -11.52 -0.10 6.99
CA GLU A 94 -12.39 -0.19 8.17
C GLU A 94 -12.10 -1.45 9.01
N LYS A 95 -11.82 -2.58 8.35
CA LYS A 95 -11.46 -3.83 9.03
C LYS A 95 -10.03 -3.79 9.56
N TRP A 96 -9.11 -3.25 8.77
CA TRP A 96 -7.73 -3.01 9.19
C TRP A 96 -7.67 -2.15 10.45
N ASP A 97 -8.39 -1.03 10.47
CA ASP A 97 -8.41 -0.11 11.62
C ASP A 97 -8.98 -0.76 12.91
N LYS A 98 -9.84 -1.77 12.78
CA LYS A 98 -10.33 -2.56 13.93
C LYS A 98 -9.26 -3.47 14.53
N CYS A 99 -8.20 -3.79 13.78
CA CYS A 99 -7.04 -4.53 14.27
C CYS A 99 -6.04 -3.64 15.02
N LYS A 100 -6.38 -2.38 15.29
CA LYS A 100 -5.59 -1.44 16.10
C LYS A 100 -5.75 -1.74 17.58
N VAL A 101 -5.31 -2.91 18.04
CA VAL A 101 -5.20 -3.22 19.46
C VAL A 101 -3.86 -2.69 19.95
N ALA A 102 -3.89 -1.85 20.99
CA ALA A 102 -2.68 -1.33 21.59
C ALA A 102 -1.96 -2.40 22.42
N PHE A 103 -0.68 -2.51 22.27
CA PHE A 103 0.21 -3.34 23.09
C PHE A 103 1.57 -2.64 23.24
N ASP A 104 2.29 -2.96 24.30
CA ASP A 104 3.66 -2.53 24.49
C ASP A 104 4.63 -3.56 23.91
N GLU A 105 5.69 -3.12 23.24
CA GLU A 105 6.72 -3.99 22.66
C GLU A 105 7.35 -4.91 23.74
N SER A 106 7.47 -4.41 24.98
CA SER A 106 8.01 -5.18 26.10
C SER A 106 7.17 -6.41 26.47
N GLU A 107 5.86 -6.42 26.16
CA GLU A 107 4.98 -7.57 26.40
C GLU A 107 5.31 -8.75 25.47
N LEU A 108 6.05 -8.50 24.40
CA LEU A 108 6.46 -9.51 23.42
C LEU A 108 7.90 -10.02 23.65
N GLU A 109 8.63 -9.50 24.64
CA GLU A 109 10.00 -9.92 24.92
C GLU A 109 10.09 -11.43 25.21
N GLY A 110 11.11 -12.07 24.60
CA GLY A 110 11.32 -13.51 24.71
C GLY A 110 10.37 -14.37 23.88
N ARG A 111 9.33 -13.79 23.25
CA ARG A 111 8.42 -14.54 22.37
C ARG A 111 9.08 -14.93 21.07
N ILE A 112 8.62 -16.05 20.52
CA ILE A 112 8.99 -16.50 19.17
C ILE A 112 8.35 -15.57 18.14
N CYS A 113 9.13 -15.17 17.13
CA CYS A 113 8.64 -14.40 15.99
C CYS A 113 9.37 -14.77 14.70
N TYR A 114 8.84 -14.27 13.60
CA TYR A 114 9.38 -14.42 12.26
C TYR A 114 9.57 -13.04 11.64
N GLY A 115 10.68 -12.86 10.93
CA GLY A 115 11.01 -11.60 10.26
C GLY A 115 10.71 -11.62 8.77
N GLY A 116 10.37 -10.45 8.23
CA GLY A 116 10.33 -10.19 6.80
C GLY A 116 11.16 -8.96 6.46
N LEU A 117 12.08 -9.07 5.52
CA LEU A 117 13.00 -8.01 5.13
C LEU A 117 12.81 -7.66 3.65
N ASP A 118 12.50 -6.40 3.37
CA ASP A 118 12.47 -5.83 2.01
C ASP A 118 13.42 -4.63 1.96
N LEU A 119 14.49 -4.75 1.17
CA LEU A 119 15.53 -3.75 1.06
C LEU A 119 15.33 -2.85 -0.14
N SER A 120 15.43 -1.56 0.11
CA SER A 120 15.57 -0.55 -0.93
C SER A 120 16.94 0.10 -0.86
N SER A 121 17.52 0.41 -2.03
CA SER A 121 18.80 1.09 -2.09
C SER A 121 18.71 2.60 -2.08
N THR A 122 17.72 3.19 -2.76
CA THR A 122 17.69 4.64 -3.00
C THR A 122 16.30 5.29 -2.94
N THR A 123 15.29 4.68 -3.52
CA THR A 123 13.99 5.36 -3.79
C THR A 123 12.80 4.86 -3.00
N ASP A 124 12.86 3.65 -2.47
CA ASP A 124 11.75 3.06 -1.72
C ASP A 124 12.04 3.01 -0.22
N ILE A 125 11.04 2.71 0.57
CA ILE A 125 11.20 2.49 2.00
C ILE A 125 11.77 1.10 2.22
N THR A 126 12.88 1.00 2.97
CA THR A 126 13.34 -0.29 3.49
C THR A 126 12.47 -0.69 4.67
N ALA A 127 12.02 -1.93 4.69
CA ALA A 127 11.15 -2.46 5.72
C ALA A 127 11.70 -3.73 6.37
N PHE A 128 11.61 -3.80 7.68
CA PHE A 128 11.75 -5.02 8.46
C PHE A 128 10.53 -5.19 9.35
N VAL A 129 9.85 -6.33 9.25
CA VAL A 129 8.61 -6.57 9.99
C VAL A 129 8.75 -7.86 10.77
N LEU A 130 8.46 -7.81 12.07
CA LEU A 130 8.34 -8.98 12.94
C LEU A 130 6.88 -9.37 13.11
N VAL A 131 6.61 -10.65 12.97
CA VAL A 131 5.28 -11.24 13.20
C VAL A 131 5.40 -12.28 14.32
N PHE A 132 4.63 -12.06 15.39
CA PHE A 132 4.53 -12.94 16.54
C PHE A 132 3.28 -13.80 16.43
N PRO A 133 3.41 -15.11 16.25
CA PRO A 133 2.25 -16.01 16.17
C PRO A 133 1.51 -16.13 17.51
N PRO A 134 0.27 -16.62 17.48
CA PRO A 134 -0.48 -16.95 18.69
C PRO A 134 0.26 -17.90 19.63
N THR A 135 -0.13 -17.86 20.88
CA THR A 135 0.31 -18.80 21.95
C THR A 135 -0.92 -19.49 22.52
N ASP A 136 -0.70 -20.47 23.42
CA ASP A 136 -1.81 -21.15 24.11
C ASP A 136 -2.65 -20.20 24.97
N GLU A 137 -2.07 -19.05 25.37
CA GLU A 137 -2.70 -18.06 26.23
C GLU A 137 -3.29 -16.86 25.44
N ASP A 138 -2.92 -16.70 24.18
CA ASP A 138 -3.25 -15.52 23.37
C ASP A 138 -3.39 -15.90 21.89
N GLU A 139 -4.61 -15.85 21.37
CA GLU A 139 -4.97 -16.24 20.00
C GLU A 139 -4.57 -15.19 18.94
N HIS A 140 -4.00 -14.03 19.34
CA HIS A 140 -3.68 -12.96 18.40
C HIS A 140 -2.27 -13.07 17.83
N TYR A 141 -2.18 -12.66 16.55
CA TYR A 141 -0.91 -12.31 15.91
C TYR A 141 -0.55 -10.87 16.24
N TYR A 142 0.70 -10.59 16.54
CA TYR A 142 1.22 -9.23 16.72
C TYR A 142 2.20 -8.88 15.63
N VAL A 143 2.17 -7.63 15.17
CA VAL A 143 3.04 -7.12 14.11
C VAL A 143 3.81 -5.91 14.61
N LEU A 144 5.14 -5.99 14.53
CA LEU A 144 6.06 -4.89 14.79
C LEU A 144 6.79 -4.52 13.50
N PRO A 145 6.40 -3.42 12.83
CA PRO A 145 7.07 -2.95 11.64
C PRO A 145 8.15 -1.91 11.97
N TYR A 146 9.24 -1.95 11.23
CA TYR A 146 10.33 -0.99 11.28
C TYR A 146 10.66 -0.53 9.86
N PHE A 147 10.82 0.78 9.66
CA PHE A 147 10.99 1.39 8.35
C PHE A 147 12.16 2.36 8.34
N TRP A 148 12.90 2.41 7.22
CA TRP A 148 14.03 3.29 7.03
C TRP A 148 13.99 4.01 5.69
N LEU A 149 14.46 5.26 5.71
CA LEU A 149 14.74 6.11 4.54
C LEU A 149 16.10 6.78 4.71
N PRO A 150 16.78 7.14 3.60
CA PRO A 150 17.94 8.01 3.66
C PRO A 150 17.52 9.42 4.14
N GLU A 151 18.27 9.98 5.08
CA GLU A 151 17.97 11.29 5.69
C GLU A 151 17.94 12.43 4.65
N GLU A 152 18.91 12.47 3.74
CA GLU A 152 18.99 13.53 2.73
C GLU A 152 17.85 13.50 1.72
N THR A 153 17.20 12.35 1.50
CA THR A 153 16.08 12.22 0.55
C THR A 153 14.74 12.60 1.17
N LEU A 154 14.65 12.65 2.50
CA LEU A 154 13.40 12.86 3.23
C LEU A 154 12.66 14.16 2.83
N PRO A 155 13.29 15.36 2.79
CA PRO A 155 12.60 16.60 2.43
C PRO A 155 12.11 16.63 0.98
N LEU A 156 12.84 15.99 0.07
CA LEU A 156 12.44 15.86 -1.34
C LEU A 156 11.23 14.96 -1.49
N ARG A 157 11.21 13.85 -0.75
CA ARG A 157 10.11 12.90 -0.77
C ARG A 157 8.82 13.49 -0.19
N VAL A 158 8.90 14.19 0.93
CA VAL A 158 7.73 14.90 1.51
C VAL A 158 7.08 15.80 0.45
N ARG A 159 7.89 16.58 -0.29
CA ARG A 159 7.39 17.50 -1.33
C ARG A 159 6.84 16.77 -2.56
N ARG A 160 7.50 15.70 -3.01
CA ARG A 160 7.13 14.94 -4.21
C ARG A 160 5.89 14.10 -3.99
N ASP A 161 5.86 13.37 -2.88
CA ASP A 161 4.87 12.33 -2.61
C ASP A 161 3.66 12.90 -1.84
N HIS A 162 3.79 14.10 -1.24
CA HIS A 162 2.79 14.72 -0.35
C HIS A 162 2.43 13.83 0.84
N VAL A 163 3.41 13.07 1.34
CA VAL A 163 3.30 12.15 2.47
C VAL A 163 4.11 12.70 3.65
N PRO A 164 3.59 12.66 4.89
CA PRO A 164 4.22 13.28 6.06
C PRO A 164 5.35 12.43 6.65
N TYR A 165 6.34 12.03 5.84
CA TYR A 165 7.47 11.22 6.29
C TYR A 165 8.27 11.89 7.42
N ASP A 166 8.41 13.20 7.37
CA ASP A 166 9.09 14.00 8.40
C ASP A 166 8.34 14.02 9.74
N ILE A 167 7.02 13.94 9.72
CA ILE A 167 6.21 13.81 10.92
C ILE A 167 6.39 12.40 11.52
N TRP A 168 6.35 11.38 10.70
CA TRP A 168 6.55 10.01 11.14
C TRP A 168 7.96 9.75 11.68
N GLU A 169 8.96 10.38 11.08
CA GLU A 169 10.35 10.33 11.58
C GLU A 169 10.45 10.96 12.98
N ARG A 170 9.93 12.18 13.18
CA ARG A 170 9.91 12.85 14.49
C ARG A 170 9.13 12.09 15.55
N GLN A 171 8.11 11.33 15.17
CA GLN A 171 7.31 10.50 16.05
C GLN A 171 7.93 9.11 16.31
N GLY A 172 9.04 8.78 15.65
CA GLY A 172 9.73 7.50 15.80
C GLY A 172 9.14 6.32 15.01
N TYR A 173 8.15 6.57 14.15
CA TYR A 173 7.55 5.53 13.29
C TYR A 173 8.35 5.25 12.02
N LEU A 174 9.22 6.14 11.64
CA LEU A 174 10.13 6.02 10.50
C LEU A 174 11.54 6.39 11.00
N LYS A 175 12.52 5.59 10.62
CA LYS A 175 13.92 5.86 10.95
C LYS A 175 14.66 6.38 9.74
N THR A 176 15.67 7.20 9.96
CA THR A 176 16.56 7.67 8.90
C THR A 176 17.94 7.08 9.06
N THR A 177 18.61 6.87 7.94
CA THR A 177 20.07 6.58 7.90
C THR A 177 20.79 7.77 7.30
N GLU A 178 21.99 8.07 7.78
CA GLU A 178 22.82 9.17 7.32
C GLU A 178 23.11 9.06 5.80
N GLY A 179 23.06 10.21 5.10
CA GLY A 179 23.39 10.29 3.68
C GLY A 179 22.18 10.11 2.75
N ASN A 180 22.47 9.80 1.48
CA ASN A 180 21.49 9.71 0.39
C ASN A 180 21.13 8.27 -0.02
N VAL A 181 21.71 7.28 0.64
CA VAL A 181 21.43 5.85 0.48
C VAL A 181 21.19 5.19 1.83
N VAL A 182 20.44 4.09 1.83
CA VAL A 182 20.22 3.34 3.07
C VAL A 182 21.51 2.59 3.45
N HIS A 183 22.02 2.86 4.64
CA HIS A 183 23.16 2.15 5.19
C HIS A 183 22.73 0.84 5.87
N TYR A 184 22.96 -0.27 5.21
CA TYR A 184 22.55 -1.60 5.67
C TYR A 184 23.15 -2.02 7.00
N GLY A 185 24.36 -1.55 7.33
CA GLY A 185 24.99 -1.81 8.63
C GLY A 185 24.16 -1.33 9.82
N PHE A 186 23.46 -0.20 9.71
CA PHE A 186 22.52 0.26 10.74
C PHE A 186 21.35 -0.71 10.93
N ILE A 187 20.81 -1.23 9.82
CA ILE A 187 19.69 -2.18 9.86
C ILE A 187 20.15 -3.52 10.43
N GLU A 188 21.33 -4.00 10.06
CA GLU A 188 21.93 -5.24 10.60
C GLU A 188 22.10 -5.15 12.12
N ASN A 189 22.68 -4.06 12.63
CA ASN A 189 22.82 -3.82 14.05
C ASN A 189 21.47 -3.75 14.77
N PHE A 190 20.49 -3.07 14.17
CA PHE A 190 19.14 -2.99 14.72
C PHE A 190 18.45 -4.35 14.79
N ILE A 191 18.60 -5.19 13.77
CA ILE A 191 18.08 -6.57 13.75
C ILE A 191 18.78 -7.41 14.82
N ASP A 192 20.08 -7.24 15.00
CA ASP A 192 20.84 -7.93 16.06
C ASP A 192 20.33 -7.56 17.46
N GLU A 193 20.09 -6.26 17.71
CA GLU A 193 19.46 -5.79 18.97
C GLU A 193 18.07 -6.40 19.17
N LEU A 194 17.24 -6.48 18.12
CA LEU A 194 15.93 -7.15 18.19
C LEU A 194 16.06 -8.64 18.50
N GLY A 195 17.08 -9.31 17.96
CA GLY A 195 17.39 -10.71 18.25
C GLY A 195 17.78 -10.98 19.70
N GLN A 196 18.23 -9.95 20.44
CA GLN A 196 18.46 -10.04 21.89
C GLN A 196 17.18 -9.91 22.71
N LYS A 197 16.15 -9.23 22.17
CA LYS A 197 14.86 -9.05 22.85
C LYS A 197 13.87 -10.17 22.51
N PHE A 198 13.84 -10.60 21.26
CA PHE A 198 12.88 -11.55 20.73
C PHE A 198 13.56 -12.81 20.18
N HIS A 199 12.85 -13.92 20.20
CA HIS A 199 13.35 -15.15 19.57
C HIS A 199 12.96 -15.18 18.10
N ILE A 200 13.77 -14.55 17.24
CA ILE A 200 13.56 -14.52 15.78
C ILE A 200 13.95 -15.88 15.20
N LYS A 201 12.98 -16.67 14.78
CA LYS A 201 13.20 -18.03 14.24
C LYS A 201 13.80 -18.00 12.84
N GLU A 202 13.22 -17.21 11.96
CA GLU A 202 13.60 -17.12 10.56
C GLU A 202 13.32 -15.70 10.06
N ILE A 203 14.10 -15.25 9.07
CA ILE A 203 13.89 -13.98 8.38
C ILE A 203 13.73 -14.27 6.90
N ALA A 204 12.54 -14.03 6.36
CA ALA A 204 12.25 -14.09 4.94
C ALA A 204 12.78 -12.83 4.22
N PHE A 205 13.41 -12.99 3.07
CA PHE A 205 13.95 -11.87 2.29
C PHE A 205 13.86 -12.11 0.78
N ASP A 206 13.81 -11.03 -0.01
CA ASP A 206 13.90 -11.12 -1.46
C ASP A 206 15.35 -11.36 -1.88
N ARG A 207 15.58 -12.47 -2.58
CA ARG A 207 16.92 -12.89 -3.03
C ARG A 207 17.65 -11.88 -3.92
N TRP A 208 16.92 -10.99 -4.60
CA TRP A 208 17.52 -10.12 -5.63
C TRP A 208 18.21 -8.86 -5.11
N GLY A 209 18.02 -8.49 -3.87
CA GLY A 209 18.58 -7.24 -3.33
C GLY A 209 19.39 -7.38 -2.04
N ALA A 210 19.41 -8.56 -1.42
CA ALA A 210 19.85 -8.72 -0.04
C ALA A 210 20.96 -9.76 0.18
N VAL A 211 21.72 -10.13 -0.83
CA VAL A 211 22.72 -11.22 -0.72
C VAL A 211 23.76 -10.93 0.36
N GLN A 212 24.37 -9.75 0.34
CA GLN A 212 25.40 -9.37 1.32
C GLN A 212 24.81 -9.27 2.72
N MET A 213 23.67 -8.62 2.87
CA MET A 213 23.00 -8.48 4.16
C MET A 213 22.53 -9.83 4.73
N SER A 214 22.05 -10.73 3.88
CA SER A 214 21.69 -12.10 4.27
C SER A 214 22.91 -12.84 4.85
N GLN A 215 24.06 -12.76 4.18
CA GLN A 215 25.31 -13.38 4.67
C GLN A 215 25.75 -12.77 6.02
N ASN A 216 25.66 -11.45 6.17
CA ASN A 216 26.02 -10.77 7.40
C ASN A 216 25.11 -11.18 8.55
N LEU A 217 23.79 -11.25 8.32
CA LEU A 217 22.80 -11.69 9.32
C LEU A 217 22.97 -13.19 9.67
N GLU A 218 23.30 -14.05 8.71
CA GLU A 218 23.68 -15.45 8.98
C GLU A 218 24.94 -15.52 9.86
N GLY A 219 25.92 -14.66 9.60
CA GLY A 219 27.11 -14.53 10.45
C GLY A 219 26.81 -14.10 11.89
N LEU A 220 25.71 -13.38 12.11
CA LEU A 220 25.20 -13.01 13.45
C LEU A 220 24.33 -14.11 14.08
N GLY A 221 24.10 -15.22 13.39
CA GLY A 221 23.35 -16.37 13.90
C GLY A 221 21.88 -16.44 13.49
N PHE A 222 21.41 -15.56 12.61
CA PHE A 222 20.04 -15.59 12.10
C PHE A 222 19.87 -16.65 11.00
N THR A 223 18.69 -17.24 10.93
CA THR A 223 18.29 -18.15 9.85
C THR A 223 17.61 -17.35 8.75
N MET A 224 18.26 -17.22 7.59
CA MET A 224 17.76 -16.46 6.46
C MET A 224 17.04 -17.37 5.47
N VAL A 225 15.84 -17.00 5.04
CA VAL A 225 15.00 -17.78 4.12
C VAL A 225 14.72 -16.96 2.87
N GLN A 226 15.14 -17.46 1.72
CA GLN A 226 14.83 -16.84 0.44
C GLN A 226 13.34 -16.95 0.14
N PHE A 227 12.70 -15.84 -0.17
CA PHE A 227 11.28 -15.76 -0.47
C PHE A 227 11.04 -15.26 -1.90
N GLY A 228 10.31 -16.04 -2.69
CA GLY A 228 10.00 -15.70 -4.08
C GLY A 228 8.92 -14.62 -4.19
N GLN A 229 9.04 -13.75 -5.19
CA GLN A 229 8.07 -12.67 -5.46
C GLN A 229 7.00 -13.07 -6.49
N GLY A 230 6.95 -14.34 -6.87
CA GLY A 230 5.95 -14.90 -7.78
C GLY A 230 4.59 -15.17 -7.10
N TYR A 231 3.57 -15.43 -7.90
CA TYR A 231 2.23 -15.78 -7.38
C TYR A 231 2.23 -16.99 -6.46
N LYS A 232 3.07 -17.99 -6.75
CA LYS A 232 3.18 -19.22 -5.94
C LYS A 232 3.53 -18.92 -4.48
N ASP A 233 4.52 -18.05 -4.29
CA ASP A 233 5.05 -17.76 -2.95
C ASP A 233 4.25 -16.63 -2.27
N MET A 234 3.84 -15.60 -3.03
CA MET A 234 3.18 -14.42 -2.49
C MET A 234 1.67 -14.62 -2.23
N SER A 235 0.98 -15.48 -2.99
CA SER A 235 -0.47 -15.60 -2.88
C SER A 235 -0.95 -16.16 -1.54
N PRO A 236 -0.38 -17.23 -0.99
CA PRO A 236 -0.82 -17.76 0.31
C PRO A 236 -0.72 -16.75 1.45
N PRO A 237 0.43 -16.10 1.70
CA PRO A 237 0.53 -15.14 2.81
C PRO A 237 -0.30 -13.86 2.57
N THR A 238 -0.48 -13.44 1.31
CA THR A 238 -1.34 -12.29 1.00
C THR A 238 -2.80 -12.60 1.35
N LYS A 239 -3.29 -13.79 1.02
CA LYS A 239 -4.64 -14.24 1.38
C LYS A 239 -4.80 -14.42 2.89
N GLU A 240 -3.79 -14.98 3.56
CA GLU A 240 -3.81 -15.16 5.01
C GLU A 240 -3.86 -13.83 5.75
N LEU A 241 -3.08 -12.82 5.33
CA LEU A 241 -3.13 -11.49 5.91
C LEU A 241 -4.54 -10.87 5.81
N MET A 242 -5.22 -11.04 4.67
CA MET A 242 -6.61 -10.61 4.52
C MET A 242 -7.54 -11.35 5.50
N LYS A 243 -7.40 -12.66 5.61
CA LYS A 243 -8.21 -13.49 6.53
C LYS A 243 -8.03 -13.03 7.98
N LEU A 244 -6.79 -12.92 8.46
CA LEU A 244 -6.49 -12.47 9.83
C LEU A 244 -7.07 -11.07 10.12
N THR A 245 -7.03 -10.18 9.11
CA THR A 245 -7.64 -8.84 9.22
C THR A 245 -9.17 -8.91 9.34
N LEU A 246 -9.81 -9.73 8.53
CA LEU A 246 -11.28 -9.90 8.55
C LEU A 246 -11.76 -10.55 9.85
N GLU A 247 -11.02 -11.52 10.36
CA GLU A 247 -11.27 -12.21 11.63
C GLU A 247 -10.89 -11.37 12.85
N GLN A 248 -10.14 -10.25 12.66
CA GLN A 248 -9.63 -9.38 13.71
C GLN A 248 -8.72 -10.11 14.72
N THR A 249 -8.00 -11.11 14.26
CA THR A 249 -6.99 -11.87 15.02
C THR A 249 -5.57 -11.35 14.82
N LEU A 250 -5.41 -10.18 14.19
CA LEU A 250 -4.16 -9.48 13.97
C LEU A 250 -4.14 -8.18 14.78
N SER A 251 -3.02 -7.89 15.45
CA SER A 251 -2.79 -6.64 16.18
C SER A 251 -1.58 -5.92 15.60
N HIS A 252 -1.76 -4.71 15.07
CA HIS A 252 -0.70 -3.91 14.45
C HIS A 252 -0.43 -2.58 15.16
N ASN A 253 -0.97 -2.40 16.36
CA ASN A 253 -0.79 -1.23 17.23
C ASN A 253 -1.12 0.14 16.57
N GLY A 254 -1.77 0.13 15.41
CA GLY A 254 -2.13 1.35 14.68
C GLY A 254 -0.95 2.11 14.09
N HIS A 255 0.13 1.42 13.73
CA HIS A 255 1.33 2.03 13.15
C HIS A 255 1.01 2.84 11.88
N PRO A 256 1.24 4.17 11.85
CA PRO A 256 0.72 5.03 10.79
C PRO A 256 1.37 4.78 9.42
N VAL A 257 2.67 4.46 9.39
CA VAL A 257 3.38 4.14 8.13
C VAL A 257 2.83 2.84 7.55
N LEU A 258 2.67 1.80 8.38
CA LEU A 258 2.10 0.53 7.94
C LEU A 258 0.65 0.71 7.45
N ARG A 259 -0.14 1.51 8.16
CA ARG A 259 -1.51 1.84 7.76
C ARG A 259 -1.56 2.51 6.39
N TRP A 260 -0.69 3.50 6.18
CA TRP A 260 -0.58 4.19 4.89
C TRP A 260 -0.18 3.22 3.77
N MET A 261 0.79 2.34 4.01
CA MET A 261 1.18 1.31 3.04
C MET A 261 0.03 0.37 2.69
N MET A 262 -0.71 -0.10 3.70
CA MET A 262 -1.86 -0.99 3.49
C MET A 262 -2.99 -0.31 2.69
N ASP A 263 -3.23 0.99 2.89
CA ASP A 263 -4.22 1.76 2.12
C ASP A 263 -3.80 1.96 0.65
N ASN A 264 -2.51 1.84 0.35
CA ASN A 264 -1.94 2.05 -0.98
C ASN A 264 -1.60 0.75 -1.74
N ILE A 265 -1.90 -0.42 -1.19
CA ILE A 265 -1.62 -1.69 -1.87
C ILE A 265 -2.60 -1.94 -3.01
N PHE A 266 -2.04 -2.22 -4.18
CA PHE A 266 -2.71 -2.81 -5.33
C PHE A 266 -2.40 -4.30 -5.43
N ILE A 267 -3.35 -5.06 -5.95
CA ILE A 267 -3.22 -6.50 -6.17
C ILE A 267 -3.31 -6.83 -7.65
N ARG A 268 -2.38 -7.66 -8.11
CA ARG A 268 -2.51 -8.38 -9.38
C ARG A 268 -3.14 -9.75 -9.13
N ARG A 269 -3.97 -10.20 -10.10
CA ARG A 269 -4.52 -11.56 -10.13
C ARG A 269 -4.05 -12.27 -11.38
N ASP A 270 -3.78 -13.56 -11.24
CA ASP A 270 -3.64 -14.47 -12.38
C ASP A 270 -4.97 -15.15 -12.74
N PRO A 271 -5.07 -15.83 -13.90
CA PRO A 271 -6.29 -16.56 -14.29
C PRO A 271 -6.70 -17.67 -13.32
N ALA A 272 -5.78 -18.19 -12.51
CA ALA A 272 -6.05 -19.21 -11.50
C ALA A 272 -6.56 -18.64 -10.16
N GLY A 273 -6.71 -17.30 -10.06
CA GLY A 273 -7.18 -16.62 -8.86
C GLY A 273 -6.11 -16.42 -7.78
N ASN A 274 -4.83 -16.61 -8.11
CA ASN A 274 -3.73 -16.24 -7.24
C ASN A 274 -3.57 -14.72 -7.23
N ILE A 275 -3.16 -14.18 -6.08
CA ILE A 275 -2.98 -12.74 -5.88
C ILE A 275 -1.57 -12.44 -5.38
N LYS A 276 -1.09 -11.26 -5.72
CA LYS A 276 0.13 -10.69 -5.13
C LYS A 276 0.09 -9.16 -5.18
N PRO A 277 0.79 -8.46 -4.28
CA PRO A 277 0.99 -7.01 -4.40
C PRO A 277 1.59 -6.61 -5.73
N ASP A 278 1.09 -5.52 -6.30
CA ASP A 278 1.58 -4.94 -7.55
C ASP A 278 2.51 -3.77 -7.24
N LYS A 279 3.83 -4.01 -7.30
CA LYS A 279 4.85 -2.98 -7.01
C LYS A 279 4.84 -1.79 -7.96
N GLU A 280 4.33 -1.94 -9.19
CA GLU A 280 4.28 -0.83 -10.16
C GLU A 280 3.15 0.17 -9.86
N LYS A 281 2.10 -0.28 -9.18
CA LYS A 281 0.91 0.52 -8.87
C LYS A 281 0.80 0.89 -7.41
N SER A 282 1.45 0.14 -6.52
CA SER A 282 1.51 0.45 -5.09
C SER A 282 2.55 1.55 -4.88
N THR A 283 2.16 2.66 -4.30
CA THR A 283 3.03 3.81 -4.00
C THR A 283 3.24 3.94 -2.51
#